data_9e444323477a79a20da8426df961ab26
#
_entry.id   9e444323477a79a20da8426df961ab26
#
_cell.length_a   1.000
_cell.length_b   1.000
_cell.length_c   1.000
_cell.angle_alpha   90.00
_cell.angle_beta   90.00
_cell.angle_gamma   90.00
#
_symmetry.space_group_name_H-M   'P 1'
#
loop_
_entity.id
_entity.type
_entity.pdbx_description
1 polymer ?
#
loop_
_entity_poly.entity_id
_entity_poly.type
_entity_poly.pdbx_seq_one_letter_code
_entity_poly.pdbx_strand_id
1 'polypeptide(L)'
;MCAGWGLLLLLALPLHARPQVLIVLADHLTLADVTRPDLPGLARMRREGEIALMSPGLAQKPDPVANVYATLGAGDTVRVGDISQGRMADVLRRAGVRMALLGDVGPGQPTSLLLPTPDVMSDTGEVTNPPRLWAATQAAFRSCDLVVVRLGPAQALDEYISVALSEHHGPLFVVVPTPPSLRNGTWNRLTPFLGAGDGHHAHLTSDTTQTLDLIASRDIAPTILKALNVPAPLQMTGAPARPAAPLYPADLSRMDRLTRLNQEAQNPIFWAVGLGAATIVFGSLGLYLAGHMAGLPGKAARYGLRAVSAWPLALLLAPLADPHRVSVYIALFAGLTALLALLPSPPLICALTALVIIGDGLTGTMLISNSALSEYALAGIRFYGIGNEYMGVLIGGALLACALGIPTPRPFLDPASALTPLSRLRPLVGTERGQGRSGGWGLAFWFALAVFVLSFPSFGAKAGGAVTAMATFVIAWRRLRKEPVNWMHLAGSIAAGFVLVFVWALLSHALHLRRTHLETAVGALGQGRFGYIAGVSLRKIGLAARVALHPGTLLGLMAFGLLWLAARRFLWKAIVAHLSRHPRFDAVWGAGLWGCLVAVLFNDSGIVAAILMLQCLALSLLHGLFLEEKDAPARA
;
A
#
# COMPACT_ATOMS: atom_id res chain seq x y z
N MET A 1 -13.22 -42.88 -57.33
CA MET A 1 -12.17 -41.88 -57.36
C MET A 1 -12.72 -40.51 -56.88
N CYS A 2 -13.08 -40.35 -55.63
CA CYS A 2 -13.53 -39.06 -55.06
C CYS A 2 -13.25 -38.99 -53.55
N ALA A 3 -12.09 -39.44 -53.09
CA ALA A 3 -11.74 -39.43 -51.67
C ALA A 3 -10.38 -38.76 -51.35
N GLY A 4 -9.80 -38.00 -52.29
CA GLY A 4 -8.44 -37.45 -52.14
C GLY A 4 -8.32 -35.94 -51.96
N TRP A 5 -9.39 -35.14 -52.02
CA TRP A 5 -9.33 -33.68 -52.03
C TRP A 5 -9.76 -33.01 -50.70
N GLY A 6 -10.22 -33.79 -49.73
CA GLY A 6 -10.65 -33.25 -48.42
C GLY A 6 -9.52 -33.01 -47.41
N LEU A 7 -8.33 -33.58 -47.65
CA LEU A 7 -7.23 -33.50 -46.64
C LEU A 7 -6.24 -32.36 -46.90
N LEU A 8 -6.28 -31.71 -48.09
CA LEU A 8 -5.39 -30.59 -48.42
C LEU A 8 -5.95 -29.21 -48.09
N LEU A 9 -7.25 -29.11 -47.74
CA LEU A 9 -7.87 -27.85 -47.34
C LEU A 9 -7.78 -27.56 -45.83
N LEU A 10 -7.35 -28.53 -45.03
CA LEU A 10 -7.16 -28.36 -43.56
C LEU A 10 -5.77 -27.85 -43.17
N LEU A 11 -4.83 -27.72 -44.14
CA LEU A 11 -3.48 -27.21 -43.90
C LEU A 11 -3.28 -25.74 -44.29
N ALA A 12 -4.30 -25.05 -44.77
CA ALA A 12 -4.27 -23.63 -45.09
C ALA A 12 -5.16 -22.81 -44.10
N LEU A 13 -5.13 -23.15 -42.82
CA LEU A 13 -5.47 -22.14 -41.80
C LEU A 13 -4.38 -21.06 -41.91
N PRO A 14 -4.73 -19.79 -42.17
CA PRO A 14 -3.72 -18.74 -42.16
C PRO A 14 -3.01 -18.84 -40.82
N LEU A 15 -1.71 -19.14 -40.84
CA LEU A 15 -0.84 -18.83 -39.70
C LEU A 15 -1.15 -17.37 -39.37
N HIS A 16 -1.88 -17.14 -38.29
CA HIS A 16 -2.14 -15.78 -37.85
C HIS A 16 -0.76 -15.14 -37.66
N ALA A 17 -0.43 -14.21 -38.56
CA ALA A 17 0.79 -13.44 -38.42
C ALA A 17 0.76 -12.84 -37.02
N ARG A 18 1.84 -13.06 -36.25
CA ARG A 18 1.95 -12.49 -34.92
C ARG A 18 1.78 -10.98 -35.00
N PRO A 19 1.13 -10.34 -34.00
CA PRO A 19 1.07 -8.89 -34.00
C PRO A 19 2.48 -8.31 -33.86
N GLN A 20 2.77 -7.28 -34.65
CA GLN A 20 4.01 -6.52 -34.55
C GLN A 20 3.85 -5.50 -33.43
N VAL A 21 4.70 -5.57 -32.39
CA VAL A 21 4.63 -4.71 -31.20
C VAL A 21 5.79 -3.72 -31.23
N LEU A 22 5.47 -2.44 -31.06
CA LEU A 22 6.44 -1.35 -30.93
C LEU A 22 6.47 -0.83 -29.50
N ILE A 23 7.67 -0.80 -28.91
CA ILE A 23 7.90 -0.19 -27.59
C ILE A 23 8.87 0.96 -27.75
N VAL A 24 8.46 2.11 -27.26
CA VAL A 24 9.31 3.30 -27.25
C VAL A 24 9.67 3.64 -25.80
N LEU A 25 10.95 3.61 -25.48
CA LEU A 25 11.51 3.94 -24.17
C LEU A 25 12.00 5.39 -24.18
N ALA A 26 11.58 6.16 -23.19
CA ALA A 26 12.05 7.53 -23.01
C ALA A 26 12.21 7.82 -21.50
N ASP A 27 13.43 8.03 -21.06
CA ASP A 27 13.71 8.34 -19.64
C ASP A 27 13.38 9.79 -19.28
N HIS A 28 13.15 10.01 -17.99
CA HIS A 28 13.04 11.34 -17.37
C HIS A 28 11.84 12.20 -17.78
N LEU A 29 10.83 11.61 -18.43
CA LEU A 29 9.59 12.31 -18.72
C LEU A 29 8.63 12.29 -17.51
N THR A 30 7.84 13.34 -17.43
CA THR A 30 6.80 13.51 -16.41
C THR A 30 5.42 13.52 -17.06
N LEU A 31 4.35 13.40 -16.24
CA LEU A 31 2.99 13.59 -16.72
C LEU A 31 2.80 14.99 -17.34
N ALA A 32 3.47 16.01 -16.81
CA ALA A 32 3.42 17.36 -17.36
C ALA A 32 3.98 17.43 -18.79
N ASP A 33 5.04 16.68 -19.09
CA ASP A 33 5.63 16.66 -20.44
C ASP A 33 4.67 16.07 -21.47
N VAL A 34 3.99 14.96 -21.15
CA VAL A 34 3.02 14.33 -22.06
C VAL A 34 1.70 15.11 -22.19
N THR A 35 1.52 16.18 -21.42
CA THR A 35 0.35 17.07 -21.49
C THR A 35 0.66 18.42 -22.15
N ARG A 36 1.91 18.65 -22.56
CA ARG A 36 2.34 19.90 -23.20
C ARG A 36 1.65 20.11 -24.55
N PRO A 37 1.19 21.33 -24.85
CA PRO A 37 0.50 21.63 -26.09
C PRO A 37 1.43 21.64 -27.33
N ASP A 38 2.73 21.82 -27.14
CA ASP A 38 3.77 21.80 -28.16
C ASP A 38 4.27 20.38 -28.52
N LEU A 39 3.67 19.33 -27.94
CA LEU A 39 3.93 17.92 -28.23
C LEU A 39 2.65 17.23 -28.73
N PRO A 40 2.24 17.49 -30.01
CA PRO A 40 0.94 17.05 -30.55
C PRO A 40 0.81 15.53 -30.68
N GLY A 41 1.91 14.80 -30.96
CA GLY A 41 1.92 13.35 -31.07
C GLY A 41 1.62 12.66 -29.73
N LEU A 42 2.29 13.06 -28.67
CA LEU A 42 2.03 12.57 -27.31
C LEU A 42 0.63 12.98 -26.83
N ALA A 43 0.23 14.22 -27.12
CA ALA A 43 -1.12 14.69 -26.80
C ALA A 43 -2.22 13.89 -27.53
N ARG A 44 -1.98 13.50 -28.80
CA ARG A 44 -2.88 12.64 -29.56
C ARG A 44 -2.93 11.24 -28.94
N MET A 45 -1.77 10.62 -28.67
CA MET A 45 -1.70 9.30 -28.06
C MET A 45 -2.44 9.25 -26.71
N ARG A 46 -2.32 10.31 -25.90
CA ARG A 46 -3.03 10.44 -24.61
C ARG A 46 -4.55 10.56 -24.80
N ARG A 47 -5.04 11.26 -25.82
CA ARG A 47 -6.49 11.46 -26.03
C ARG A 47 -7.17 10.25 -26.66
N GLU A 48 -6.47 9.57 -27.56
CA GLU A 48 -7.06 8.53 -28.41
C GLU A 48 -6.67 7.12 -27.94
N GLY A 49 -5.62 6.99 -27.15
CA GLY A 49 -5.06 5.73 -26.67
C GLY A 49 -5.30 5.45 -25.20
N GLU A 50 -4.52 4.56 -24.67
CA GLU A 50 -4.54 4.12 -23.28
C GLU A 50 -3.55 4.91 -22.43
N ILE A 51 -3.89 5.19 -21.16
CA ILE A 51 -3.01 5.93 -20.26
C ILE A 51 -3.02 5.35 -18.85
N ALA A 52 -1.85 5.39 -18.21
CA ALA A 52 -1.67 5.18 -16.77
C ALA A 52 -0.42 5.93 -16.27
N LEU A 53 -0.29 6.06 -14.97
CA LEU A 53 0.98 6.30 -14.31
C LEU A 53 1.64 4.97 -13.96
N MET A 54 2.95 4.91 -14.05
CA MET A 54 3.74 3.72 -13.71
C MET A 54 4.59 3.99 -12.47
N SER A 55 4.52 3.06 -11.53
CA SER A 55 5.47 3.01 -10.41
C SER A 55 6.81 2.48 -10.92
N PRO A 56 7.90 3.26 -10.81
CA PRO A 56 9.23 2.80 -11.21
C PRO A 56 9.81 1.75 -10.26
N GLY A 57 9.24 1.62 -9.05
CA GLY A 57 9.70 0.68 -8.03
C GLY A 57 10.84 1.21 -7.18
N LEU A 58 11.51 0.31 -6.46
CA LEU A 58 12.58 0.67 -5.54
C LEU A 58 13.83 1.20 -6.26
N ALA A 59 14.29 2.38 -5.86
CA ALA A 59 15.57 2.95 -6.28
C ALA A 59 16.75 2.27 -5.54
N GLN A 60 17.05 1.03 -5.88
CA GLN A 60 18.05 0.23 -5.19
C GLN A 60 19.47 0.53 -5.68
N LYS A 61 20.41 0.71 -4.73
CA LYS A 61 21.84 0.83 -5.05
C LYS A 61 22.42 -0.54 -5.48
N PRO A 62 23.53 -0.60 -6.27
CA PRO A 62 24.34 0.54 -6.67
C PRO A 62 23.76 1.36 -7.84
N ASP A 63 22.97 0.78 -8.74
CA ASP A 63 22.46 1.43 -9.94
C ASP A 63 20.92 1.35 -9.99
N PRO A 64 20.23 2.41 -9.53
CA PRO A 64 18.76 2.45 -9.53
C PRO A 64 18.15 2.39 -10.94
N VAL A 65 18.78 3.02 -11.93
CA VAL A 65 18.27 3.04 -13.32
C VAL A 65 18.34 1.64 -13.91
N ALA A 66 19.48 1.00 -13.83
CA ALA A 66 19.69 -0.36 -14.32
C ALA A 66 18.72 -1.36 -13.65
N ASN A 67 18.44 -1.21 -12.36
CA ASN A 67 17.50 -2.07 -11.65
C ASN A 67 16.04 -1.91 -12.15
N VAL A 68 15.63 -0.70 -12.56
CA VAL A 68 14.32 -0.51 -13.19
C VAL A 68 14.24 -1.23 -14.53
N TYR A 69 15.22 -1.08 -15.39
CA TYR A 69 15.26 -1.78 -16.68
C TYR A 69 15.29 -3.31 -16.52
N ALA A 70 16.06 -3.82 -15.56
CA ALA A 70 16.06 -5.24 -15.21
C ALA A 70 14.67 -5.72 -14.74
N THR A 71 13.97 -4.90 -13.94
CA THR A 71 12.61 -5.17 -13.46
C THR A 71 11.60 -5.19 -14.62
N LEU A 72 11.68 -4.23 -15.55
CA LEU A 72 10.85 -4.19 -16.75
C LEU A 72 10.97 -5.48 -17.57
N GLY A 73 12.20 -5.99 -17.76
CA GLY A 73 12.47 -7.21 -18.54
C GLY A 73 12.22 -8.51 -17.77
N ALA A 74 12.28 -8.48 -16.46
CA ALA A 74 12.05 -9.67 -15.63
C ALA A 74 10.56 -9.95 -15.38
N GLY A 75 9.69 -8.94 -15.41
CA GLY A 75 8.31 -9.04 -14.92
C GLY A 75 8.23 -9.35 -13.41
N ASP A 76 9.29 -9.01 -12.69
CA ASP A 76 9.43 -9.17 -11.24
C ASP A 76 10.36 -8.07 -10.71
N THR A 77 10.26 -7.74 -9.43
CA THR A 77 11.18 -6.78 -8.79
C THR A 77 12.53 -7.43 -8.59
N VAL A 78 13.51 -7.05 -9.39
CA VAL A 78 14.84 -7.64 -9.41
C VAL A 78 15.94 -6.57 -9.37
N ARG A 79 17.16 -7.02 -9.04
CA ARG A 79 18.40 -6.23 -9.19
C ARG A 79 19.19 -6.72 -10.37
N VAL A 80 20.07 -5.88 -10.88
CA VAL A 80 21.06 -6.29 -11.87
C VAL A 80 21.86 -7.46 -11.34
N GLY A 81 21.98 -8.52 -12.17
CA GLY A 81 22.65 -9.77 -11.80
C GLY A 81 21.74 -10.85 -11.18
N ASP A 82 20.48 -10.54 -10.88
CA ASP A 82 19.54 -11.57 -10.43
C ASP A 82 19.23 -12.57 -11.54
N ILE A 83 18.99 -13.82 -11.14
CA ILE A 83 18.70 -14.95 -12.07
C ILE A 83 17.45 -14.71 -12.94
N SER A 84 16.56 -13.82 -12.54
CA SER A 84 15.35 -13.47 -13.30
C SER A 84 15.55 -12.33 -14.30
N GLN A 85 16.73 -11.72 -14.33
CA GLN A 85 17.07 -10.70 -15.32
C GLN A 85 16.93 -11.25 -16.74
N GLY A 86 16.29 -10.50 -17.64
CA GLY A 86 16.08 -10.90 -19.04
C GLY A 86 15.05 -12.01 -19.28
N ARG A 87 14.29 -12.39 -18.26
CA ARG A 87 13.29 -13.48 -18.34
C ARG A 87 12.31 -13.30 -19.52
N MET A 88 11.84 -12.08 -19.78
CA MET A 88 10.95 -11.80 -20.93
C MET A 88 11.60 -12.18 -22.24
N ALA A 89 12.84 -11.76 -22.47
CA ALA A 89 13.56 -12.08 -23.71
C ALA A 89 13.75 -13.59 -23.89
N ASP A 90 14.02 -14.33 -22.81
CA ASP A 90 14.13 -15.79 -22.85
C ASP A 90 12.80 -16.47 -23.20
N VAL A 91 11.68 -15.97 -22.64
CA VAL A 91 10.33 -16.47 -22.94
C VAL A 91 9.98 -16.20 -24.40
N LEU A 92 10.24 -14.98 -24.89
CA LEU A 92 9.99 -14.58 -26.28
C LEU A 92 10.82 -15.43 -27.27
N ARG A 93 12.10 -15.64 -26.98
CA ARG A 93 12.99 -16.45 -27.83
C ARG A 93 12.52 -17.91 -27.90
N ARG A 94 12.13 -18.51 -26.77
CA ARG A 94 11.54 -19.87 -26.73
C ARG A 94 10.25 -19.97 -27.52
N ALA A 95 9.47 -18.87 -27.56
CA ALA A 95 8.27 -18.79 -28.37
C ALA A 95 8.55 -18.49 -29.86
N GLY A 96 9.81 -18.34 -30.27
CA GLY A 96 10.19 -18.02 -31.63
C GLY A 96 9.88 -16.58 -32.04
N VAL A 97 9.74 -15.65 -31.09
CA VAL A 97 9.57 -14.21 -31.34
C VAL A 97 10.93 -13.60 -31.64
N ARG A 98 11.06 -12.90 -32.74
CA ARG A 98 12.26 -12.16 -33.11
C ARG A 98 12.19 -10.73 -32.63
N MET A 99 13.29 -10.22 -32.09
CA MET A 99 13.37 -8.98 -31.34
C MET A 99 14.42 -8.03 -31.92
N ALA A 100 14.08 -6.75 -32.04
CA ALA A 100 15.03 -5.71 -32.41
C ALA A 100 15.15 -4.65 -31.31
N LEU A 101 16.36 -4.09 -31.18
CA LEU A 101 16.68 -3.00 -30.25
C LEU A 101 17.37 -1.86 -31.01
N LEU A 102 16.76 -0.68 -31.05
CA LEU A 102 17.16 0.43 -31.88
C LEU A 102 17.30 1.74 -31.04
N GLY A 103 18.10 2.69 -31.53
CA GLY A 103 18.26 4.01 -30.95
C GLY A 103 19.50 4.12 -30.08
N ASP A 104 19.40 4.78 -28.93
CA ASP A 104 20.51 4.92 -27.95
C ASP A 104 20.62 3.62 -27.12
N VAL A 105 21.32 2.64 -27.68
CA VAL A 105 21.35 1.27 -27.15
C VAL A 105 22.76 0.68 -27.08
N GLY A 106 23.77 1.51 -27.19
CA GLY A 106 25.18 1.13 -27.19
C GLY A 106 25.67 0.43 -25.91
N PRO A 107 26.93 0.04 -25.87
CA PRO A 107 27.55 -0.61 -24.73
C PRO A 107 27.40 0.22 -23.44
N GLY A 108 26.94 -0.38 -22.35
CA GLY A 108 26.71 0.28 -21.07
C GLY A 108 25.33 0.91 -20.92
N GLN A 109 24.51 0.94 -21.96
CA GLN A 109 23.12 1.39 -21.85
C GLN A 109 22.24 0.36 -21.14
N PRO A 110 21.28 0.81 -20.27
CA PRO A 110 20.48 -0.09 -19.46
C PRO A 110 19.44 -0.91 -20.27
N THR A 111 19.20 -0.56 -21.53
CA THR A 111 18.29 -1.27 -22.44
C THR A 111 18.64 -2.75 -22.65
N SER A 112 19.92 -3.11 -22.57
CA SER A 112 20.37 -4.50 -22.63
C SER A 112 19.87 -5.34 -21.44
N LEU A 113 19.43 -4.72 -20.36
CA LEU A 113 18.85 -5.39 -19.19
C LEU A 113 17.38 -5.73 -19.41
N LEU A 114 16.68 -4.91 -20.21
CA LEU A 114 15.31 -5.19 -20.65
C LEU A 114 15.29 -6.31 -21.71
N LEU A 115 16.14 -6.20 -22.71
CA LEU A 115 16.19 -7.08 -23.85
C LEU A 115 17.64 -7.53 -24.12
N PRO A 116 18.19 -8.46 -23.34
CA PRO A 116 19.50 -9.01 -23.60
C PRO A 116 19.51 -9.86 -24.88
N THR A 117 20.55 -9.73 -25.69
CA THR A 117 20.73 -10.51 -26.93
C THR A 117 19.54 -10.41 -27.92
N PRO A 118 19.21 -9.22 -28.42
CA PRO A 118 18.23 -9.05 -29.48
C PRO A 118 18.76 -9.67 -30.81
N ASP A 119 17.84 -10.06 -31.72
CA ASP A 119 18.20 -10.59 -33.05
C ASP A 119 18.78 -9.48 -33.95
N VAL A 120 18.30 -8.25 -33.78
CA VAL A 120 18.78 -7.06 -34.49
C VAL A 120 19.09 -5.97 -33.47
N MET A 121 20.27 -5.39 -33.51
CA MET A 121 20.65 -4.24 -32.71
C MET A 121 21.25 -3.16 -33.62
N SER A 122 20.75 -1.95 -33.52
CA SER A 122 21.30 -0.79 -34.24
C SER A 122 21.45 0.38 -33.24
N ASP A 123 22.67 0.61 -32.82
CA ASP A 123 23.02 1.77 -32.03
C ASP A 123 23.18 2.97 -32.97
N THR A 124 22.27 3.92 -32.85
CA THR A 124 22.31 5.17 -33.64
C THR A 124 22.78 6.36 -32.79
N GLY A 125 23.22 6.08 -31.56
CA GLY A 125 23.57 7.10 -30.55
C GLY A 125 22.37 7.95 -30.13
N GLU A 126 22.64 9.12 -29.57
CA GLU A 126 21.57 10.07 -29.22
C GLU A 126 20.82 10.48 -30.50
N VAL A 127 19.57 10.06 -30.64
CA VAL A 127 18.83 10.20 -31.88
C VAL A 127 18.35 11.63 -32.06
N THR A 128 18.96 12.30 -33.00
CA THR A 128 18.58 13.66 -33.43
C THR A 128 17.69 13.68 -34.68
N ASN A 129 17.40 12.50 -35.27
CA ASN A 129 16.63 12.39 -36.53
C ASN A 129 15.55 11.31 -36.45
N PRO A 130 14.34 11.64 -35.90
CA PRO A 130 13.22 10.72 -35.78
C PRO A 130 12.77 10.05 -37.08
N PRO A 131 12.70 10.71 -38.29
CA PRO A 131 12.34 10.05 -39.53
C PRO A 131 13.30 8.92 -39.95
N ARG A 132 14.60 9.11 -39.73
CA ARG A 132 15.61 8.08 -40.04
C ARG A 132 15.46 6.88 -39.09
N LEU A 133 15.18 7.11 -37.84
CA LEU A 133 14.92 6.04 -36.86
C LEU A 133 13.64 5.29 -37.21
N TRP A 134 12.60 6.00 -37.68
CA TRP A 134 11.37 5.36 -38.12
C TRP A 134 11.61 4.43 -39.33
N ALA A 135 12.40 4.86 -40.31
CA ALA A 135 12.78 3.99 -41.45
C ALA A 135 13.54 2.73 -40.97
N ALA A 136 14.42 2.86 -39.97
CA ALA A 136 15.09 1.71 -39.34
C ALA A 136 14.10 0.78 -38.62
N THR A 137 13.11 1.35 -37.95
CA THR A 137 12.03 0.60 -37.28
C THR A 137 11.20 -0.21 -38.26
N GLN A 138 10.79 0.40 -39.38
CA GLN A 138 10.08 -0.30 -40.45
C GLN A 138 10.94 -1.42 -41.09
N ALA A 139 12.24 -1.18 -41.26
CA ALA A 139 13.15 -2.21 -41.75
C ALA A 139 13.27 -3.38 -40.76
N ALA A 140 13.34 -3.11 -39.46
CA ALA A 140 13.36 -4.13 -38.42
C ALA A 140 12.07 -4.97 -38.40
N PHE A 141 10.91 -4.39 -38.60
CA PHE A 141 9.62 -5.10 -38.66
C PHE A 141 9.49 -6.07 -39.83
N ARG A 142 10.35 -5.96 -40.84
CA ARG A 142 10.39 -6.98 -41.92
C ARG A 142 10.85 -8.36 -41.43
N SER A 143 11.55 -8.39 -40.30
CA SER A 143 12.15 -9.62 -39.77
C SER A 143 11.90 -9.86 -38.28
N CYS A 144 11.35 -8.89 -37.55
CA CYS A 144 11.13 -8.96 -36.12
C CYS A 144 9.65 -8.70 -35.76
N ASP A 145 9.16 -9.38 -34.73
CA ASP A 145 7.80 -9.22 -34.18
C ASP A 145 7.74 -8.13 -33.09
N LEU A 146 8.86 -7.95 -32.37
CA LEU A 146 9.01 -6.94 -31.32
C LEU A 146 10.14 -5.99 -31.71
N VAL A 147 9.83 -4.69 -31.73
CA VAL A 147 10.84 -3.64 -31.88
C VAL A 147 10.81 -2.75 -30.66
N VAL A 148 11.95 -2.60 -30.00
CA VAL A 148 12.16 -1.69 -28.87
C VAL A 148 13.04 -0.56 -29.35
N VAL A 149 12.58 0.67 -29.15
CA VAL A 149 13.28 1.89 -29.57
C VAL A 149 13.56 2.72 -28.34
N ARG A 150 14.79 3.21 -28.15
CA ARG A 150 15.11 4.17 -27.10
C ARG A 150 15.39 5.55 -27.69
N LEU A 151 14.69 6.55 -27.16
CA LEU A 151 14.79 7.96 -27.57
C LEU A 151 15.08 8.85 -26.37
N GLY A 152 15.83 9.93 -26.57
CA GLY A 152 16.18 10.87 -25.50
C GLY A 152 15.20 12.03 -25.36
N PRO A 153 15.27 13.11 -26.19
CA PRO A 153 14.51 14.34 -25.97
C PRO A 153 13.00 14.16 -26.24
N ALA A 154 12.17 14.87 -25.46
CA ALA A 154 10.72 14.84 -25.60
C ALA A 154 10.22 15.25 -27.00
N GLN A 155 10.87 16.21 -27.66
CA GLN A 155 10.55 16.63 -29.02
C GLN A 155 10.80 15.52 -30.04
N ALA A 156 11.96 14.87 -29.98
CA ALA A 156 12.28 13.76 -30.86
C ALA A 156 11.33 12.56 -30.66
N LEU A 157 10.94 12.32 -29.40
CA LEU A 157 9.92 11.33 -29.08
C LEU A 157 8.57 11.69 -29.72
N ASP A 158 8.13 12.94 -29.58
CA ASP A 158 6.85 13.41 -30.11
C ASP A 158 6.77 13.31 -31.64
N GLU A 159 7.82 13.73 -32.35
CA GLU A 159 7.93 13.58 -33.79
C GLU A 159 7.89 12.11 -34.21
N TYR A 160 8.65 11.24 -33.51
CA TYR A 160 8.65 9.80 -33.77
C TYR A 160 7.27 9.18 -33.55
N ILE A 161 6.61 9.50 -32.43
CA ILE A 161 5.27 9.01 -32.10
C ILE A 161 4.23 9.50 -33.09
N SER A 162 4.34 10.74 -33.57
CA SER A 162 3.42 11.29 -34.58
C SER A 162 3.42 10.49 -35.87
N VAL A 163 4.60 10.05 -36.32
CA VAL A 163 4.73 9.18 -37.50
C VAL A 163 4.29 7.76 -37.17
N ALA A 164 4.72 7.21 -36.05
CA ALA A 164 4.34 5.86 -35.63
C ALA A 164 2.82 5.68 -35.53
N LEU A 165 2.09 6.64 -34.96
CA LEU A 165 0.62 6.60 -34.86
C LEU A 165 -0.11 6.62 -36.21
N SER A 166 0.54 7.11 -37.28
CA SER A 166 -0.05 7.15 -38.63
C SER A 166 0.27 5.92 -39.46
N GLU A 167 1.39 5.25 -39.20
CA GLU A 167 1.91 4.21 -40.07
C GLU A 167 1.99 2.81 -39.42
N HIS A 168 2.02 2.74 -38.07
CA HIS A 168 2.03 1.47 -37.34
C HIS A 168 0.61 1.07 -36.93
N HIS A 169 0.18 -0.12 -37.28
CA HIS A 169 -1.18 -0.64 -37.03
C HIS A 169 -1.23 -1.69 -35.91
N GLY A 170 -0.08 -2.00 -35.31
CA GLY A 170 0.02 -2.92 -34.18
C GLY A 170 0.01 -2.19 -32.82
N PRO A 171 0.08 -2.93 -31.71
CA PRO A 171 0.23 -2.35 -30.39
C PRO A 171 1.50 -1.48 -30.28
N LEU A 172 1.33 -0.25 -29.82
CA LEU A 172 2.39 0.74 -29.59
C LEU A 172 2.37 1.17 -28.12
N PHE A 173 3.50 1.05 -27.44
CA PHE A 173 3.62 1.46 -26.05
C PHE A 173 4.75 2.48 -25.87
N VAL A 174 4.47 3.60 -25.19
CA VAL A 174 5.49 4.51 -24.68
C VAL A 174 5.67 4.21 -23.19
N VAL A 175 6.87 3.80 -22.83
CA VAL A 175 7.25 3.45 -21.46
C VAL A 175 8.30 4.44 -20.98
N VAL A 176 8.08 5.05 -19.84
CA VAL A 176 9.06 5.93 -19.19
C VAL A 176 9.64 5.18 -17.99
N PRO A 177 10.81 4.52 -18.14
CA PRO A 177 11.39 3.69 -17.10
C PRO A 177 11.69 4.47 -15.81
N THR A 178 12.30 5.64 -15.95
CA THR A 178 12.80 6.40 -14.80
C THR A 178 12.28 7.83 -14.79
N PRO A 179 11.89 8.37 -13.62
CA PRO A 179 11.56 9.78 -13.46
C PRO A 179 12.83 10.64 -13.45
N PRO A 180 12.67 11.99 -13.57
CA PRO A 180 13.80 12.91 -13.72
C PRO A 180 14.80 12.92 -12.58
N SER A 181 14.41 12.56 -11.36
CA SER A 181 15.30 12.64 -10.21
C SER A 181 15.01 11.63 -9.11
N LEU A 182 16.07 11.38 -8.34
CA LEU A 182 16.03 10.63 -7.08
C LEU A 182 16.11 11.62 -5.92
N ARG A 183 15.35 11.38 -4.87
CA ARG A 183 15.44 12.11 -3.61
C ARG A 183 15.60 11.13 -2.45
N ASN A 184 16.69 11.29 -1.68
CA ASN A 184 16.99 10.39 -0.54
C ASN A 184 17.01 8.90 -0.90
N GLY A 185 17.48 8.56 -2.10
CA GLY A 185 17.54 7.17 -2.57
C GLY A 185 16.17 6.57 -2.97
N THR A 186 15.16 7.42 -3.17
CA THR A 186 13.83 7.04 -3.66
C THR A 186 13.47 7.88 -4.88
N TRP A 187 12.72 7.31 -5.80
CA TRP A 187 12.18 8.07 -6.93
C TRP A 187 11.24 9.17 -6.43
N ASN A 188 11.23 10.31 -7.11
CA ASN A 188 10.49 11.49 -6.64
C ASN A 188 9.05 11.56 -7.18
N ARG A 189 8.70 10.78 -8.20
CA ARG A 189 7.35 10.73 -8.79
C ARG A 189 7.10 9.45 -9.60
N LEU A 190 5.86 9.24 -9.96
CA LEU A 190 5.43 8.26 -10.94
C LEU A 190 5.80 8.70 -12.35
N THR A 191 5.86 7.75 -13.29
CA THR A 191 6.16 8.02 -14.70
C THR A 191 4.96 7.73 -15.59
N PRO A 192 4.75 8.44 -16.70
CA PRO A 192 3.66 8.14 -17.61
C PRO A 192 3.91 6.84 -18.39
N PHE A 193 2.83 6.11 -18.63
CA PHE A 193 2.73 5.01 -19.56
C PHE A 193 1.59 5.29 -20.54
N LEU A 194 1.86 5.17 -21.82
CA LEU A 194 0.86 5.38 -22.87
C LEU A 194 0.80 4.14 -23.77
N GLY A 195 -0.40 3.77 -24.23
CA GLY A 195 -0.64 2.70 -25.17
C GLY A 195 -1.50 3.16 -26.33
N ALA A 196 -1.28 2.57 -27.50
CA ALA A 196 -2.15 2.73 -28.67
C ALA A 196 -2.21 1.38 -29.43
N GLY A 197 -3.31 1.11 -30.11
CA GLY A 197 -3.47 -0.11 -30.90
C GLY A 197 -4.92 -0.52 -31.13
N ASP A 198 -5.77 -0.47 -30.12
CA ASP A 198 -7.17 -0.94 -30.22
C ASP A 198 -8.17 0.19 -30.50
N GLY A 199 -7.69 1.42 -30.74
CA GLY A 199 -8.51 2.57 -31.15
C GLY A 199 -9.47 3.12 -30.08
N HIS A 200 -9.33 2.71 -28.83
CA HIS A 200 -10.18 3.14 -27.73
C HIS A 200 -9.40 3.88 -26.67
N HIS A 201 -9.90 5.04 -26.26
CA HIS A 201 -9.37 5.72 -25.08
C HIS A 201 -9.74 4.93 -23.82
N ALA A 202 -8.73 4.55 -23.04
CA ALA A 202 -8.94 3.81 -21.81
C ALA A 202 -7.93 4.20 -20.72
N HIS A 203 -8.43 4.24 -19.51
CA HIS A 203 -7.61 4.25 -18.31
C HIS A 203 -7.17 2.82 -17.98
N LEU A 204 -5.91 2.66 -17.56
CA LEU A 204 -5.37 1.34 -17.31
C LEU A 204 -5.26 1.04 -15.82
N THR A 205 -5.32 -0.24 -15.51
CA THR A 205 -4.95 -0.83 -14.22
C THR A 205 -4.25 -2.16 -14.47
N SER A 206 -3.77 -2.80 -13.40
CA SER A 206 -3.28 -4.18 -13.44
C SER A 206 -3.73 -4.94 -12.20
N ASP A 207 -3.69 -6.27 -12.25
CA ASP A 207 -3.94 -7.08 -11.04
C ASP A 207 -2.83 -6.90 -9.99
N THR A 208 -1.66 -6.38 -10.38
CA THR A 208 -0.57 -6.01 -9.49
C THR A 208 -0.91 -4.80 -8.63
N THR A 209 -1.47 -3.75 -9.24
CA THR A 209 -1.73 -2.48 -8.54
C THR A 209 -3.14 -2.40 -8.01
N GLN A 210 -4.10 -3.01 -8.69
CA GLN A 210 -5.54 -2.96 -8.40
C GLN A 210 -6.08 -1.52 -8.21
N THR A 211 -5.30 -0.55 -8.65
CA THR A 211 -5.60 0.88 -8.57
C THR A 211 -5.80 1.42 -9.97
N LEU A 212 -6.89 2.13 -10.19
CA LEU A 212 -7.14 2.80 -11.47
C LEU A 212 -6.02 3.78 -11.76
N ASP A 213 -5.62 3.90 -13.01
CA ASP A 213 -4.58 4.80 -13.49
C ASP A 213 -3.16 4.50 -12.96
N LEU A 214 -2.95 3.33 -12.36
CA LEU A 214 -1.65 2.94 -11.85
C LEU A 214 -1.27 1.53 -12.30
N ILE A 215 -0.07 1.41 -12.86
CA ILE A 215 0.61 0.13 -13.14
C ILE A 215 1.98 0.11 -12.47
N ALA A 216 2.60 -1.04 -12.41
CA ALA A 216 3.96 -1.19 -11.87
C ALA A 216 4.96 -1.50 -12.99
N SER A 217 6.23 -1.10 -12.84
CA SER A 217 7.30 -1.42 -13.81
C SER A 217 7.40 -2.92 -14.11
N ARG A 218 7.13 -3.79 -13.14
CA ARG A 218 7.10 -5.25 -13.34
C ARG A 218 5.91 -5.74 -14.18
N ASP A 219 4.91 -4.89 -14.45
CA ASP A 219 3.75 -5.24 -15.29
C ASP A 219 4.06 -5.12 -16.79
N ILE A 220 5.17 -4.48 -17.16
CA ILE A 220 5.53 -4.22 -18.56
C ILE A 220 5.83 -5.52 -19.29
N ALA A 221 6.67 -6.41 -18.75
CA ALA A 221 6.95 -7.69 -19.40
C ALA A 221 5.67 -8.53 -19.65
N PRO A 222 4.78 -8.75 -18.66
CA PRO A 222 3.51 -9.43 -18.90
C PRO A 222 2.60 -8.73 -19.93
N THR A 223 2.63 -7.39 -19.97
CA THR A 223 1.87 -6.59 -20.95
C THR A 223 2.37 -6.85 -22.38
N ILE A 224 3.68 -6.83 -22.57
CA ILE A 224 4.32 -7.12 -23.85
C ILE A 224 4.04 -8.57 -24.30
N LEU A 225 4.20 -9.54 -23.39
CA LEU A 225 3.91 -10.94 -23.66
C LEU A 225 2.46 -11.14 -24.08
N LYS A 226 1.51 -10.48 -23.42
CA LYS A 226 0.09 -10.51 -23.78
C LYS A 226 -0.15 -9.91 -25.16
N ALA A 227 0.48 -8.76 -25.49
CA ALA A 227 0.36 -8.11 -26.80
C ALA A 227 0.90 -8.99 -27.94
N LEU A 228 1.90 -9.84 -27.66
CA LEU A 228 2.47 -10.81 -28.61
C LEU A 228 1.78 -12.19 -28.59
N ASN A 229 0.68 -12.34 -27.84
CA ASN A 229 -0.02 -13.62 -27.63
C ASN A 229 0.89 -14.73 -27.06
N VAL A 230 1.86 -14.36 -26.21
CA VAL A 230 2.76 -15.30 -25.52
C VAL A 230 2.36 -15.40 -24.05
N PRO A 231 2.16 -16.60 -23.50
CA PRO A 231 1.77 -16.75 -22.10
C PRO A 231 2.90 -16.32 -21.15
N ALA A 232 2.57 -15.50 -20.16
CA ALA A 232 3.50 -15.11 -19.12
C ALA A 232 3.78 -16.28 -18.17
N PRO A 233 5.04 -16.55 -17.81
CA PRO A 233 5.37 -17.61 -16.86
C PRO A 233 4.94 -17.24 -15.45
N LEU A 234 4.60 -18.26 -14.65
CA LEU A 234 4.15 -18.11 -13.26
C LEU A 234 5.17 -17.42 -12.33
N GLN A 235 6.42 -17.38 -12.71
CA GLN A 235 7.50 -16.73 -11.96
C GLN A 235 7.48 -15.19 -12.09
N MET A 236 6.75 -14.63 -13.07
CA MET A 236 6.51 -13.19 -13.14
C MET A 236 5.48 -12.80 -12.09
N THR A 237 5.82 -11.83 -11.23
CA THR A 237 4.93 -11.33 -10.19
C THR A 237 4.10 -10.13 -10.67
N GLY A 238 4.47 -9.52 -11.78
CA GLY A 238 3.69 -8.53 -12.48
C GLY A 238 2.50 -9.17 -13.21
N ALA A 239 1.48 -8.35 -13.47
CA ALA A 239 0.29 -8.72 -14.24
C ALA A 239 0.12 -7.78 -15.45
N PRO A 240 -0.42 -8.25 -16.59
CA PRO A 240 -0.59 -7.40 -17.76
C PRO A 240 -1.51 -6.22 -17.47
N ALA A 241 -1.14 -5.05 -17.99
CA ALA A 241 -2.02 -3.89 -18.01
C ALA A 241 -3.32 -4.23 -18.75
N ARG A 242 -4.42 -3.66 -18.29
CA ARG A 242 -5.75 -3.85 -18.87
C ARG A 242 -6.60 -2.60 -18.71
N PRO A 243 -7.50 -2.34 -19.68
CA PRO A 243 -8.49 -1.28 -19.56
C PRO A 243 -9.36 -1.44 -18.30
N ALA A 244 -9.70 -0.33 -17.68
CA ALA A 244 -10.63 -0.27 -16.56
C ALA A 244 -11.58 0.90 -16.74
N ALA A 245 -12.86 0.68 -16.48
CA ALA A 245 -13.83 1.75 -16.44
C ALA A 245 -13.69 2.51 -15.11
N PRO A 246 -13.54 3.83 -15.14
CA PRO A 246 -13.51 4.63 -13.93
C PRO A 246 -14.89 4.65 -13.26
N LEU A 247 -14.95 4.35 -11.96
CA LEU A 247 -16.13 4.57 -11.13
C LEU A 247 -16.33 6.08 -10.81
N TYR A 248 -15.23 6.83 -10.86
CA TYR A 248 -15.16 8.28 -10.65
C TYR A 248 -14.27 8.88 -11.73
N PRO A 249 -14.38 10.21 -12.01
CA PRO A 249 -13.47 10.87 -12.93
C PRO A 249 -12.01 10.60 -12.52
N ALA A 250 -11.26 10.01 -13.43
CA ALA A 250 -9.84 9.73 -13.21
C ALA A 250 -9.06 11.05 -13.21
N ASP A 251 -8.22 11.26 -12.21
CA ASP A 251 -7.36 12.44 -12.10
C ASP A 251 -5.90 12.03 -11.88
N LEU A 252 -5.26 11.70 -13.00
CA LEU A 252 -3.83 11.39 -13.06
C LEU A 252 -2.96 12.50 -12.45
N SER A 253 -3.37 13.76 -12.67
CA SER A 253 -2.61 14.91 -12.16
C SER A 253 -2.68 15.00 -10.64
N ARG A 254 -3.84 14.68 -10.07
CA ARG A 254 -4.00 14.59 -8.62
C ARG A 254 -3.19 13.44 -8.03
N MET A 255 -3.22 12.26 -8.67
CA MET A 255 -2.44 11.10 -8.23
C MET A 255 -0.94 11.42 -8.24
N ASP A 256 -0.38 11.93 -9.35
CA ASP A 256 1.04 12.31 -9.45
C ASP A 256 1.40 13.37 -8.39
N ARG A 257 0.56 14.40 -8.24
CA ARG A 257 0.77 15.47 -7.26
C ARG A 257 0.78 14.95 -5.82
N LEU A 258 -0.23 14.18 -5.41
CA LEU A 258 -0.32 13.67 -4.04
C LEU A 258 0.80 12.69 -3.72
N THR A 259 1.14 11.78 -4.63
CA THR A 259 2.26 10.85 -4.47
C THR A 259 3.58 11.61 -4.26
N ARG A 260 3.84 12.65 -5.07
CA ARG A 260 5.02 13.51 -4.92
C ARG A 260 5.00 14.26 -3.58
N LEU A 261 3.88 14.88 -3.22
CA LEU A 261 3.75 15.63 -1.95
C LEU A 261 3.94 14.73 -0.74
N ASN A 262 3.35 13.52 -0.75
CA ASN A 262 3.53 12.53 0.31
C ASN A 262 5.01 12.17 0.48
N GLN A 263 5.71 11.87 -0.62
CA GLN A 263 7.14 11.57 -0.61
C GLN A 263 7.98 12.71 -0.05
N GLU A 264 7.64 13.97 -0.41
CA GLU A 264 8.36 15.15 0.05
C GLU A 264 8.06 15.49 1.51
N ALA A 265 6.82 15.30 1.96
CA ALA A 265 6.36 15.63 3.31
C ALA A 265 6.64 14.53 4.35
N GLN A 266 6.82 13.28 3.93
CA GLN A 266 6.92 12.12 4.80
C GLN A 266 8.03 12.27 5.85
N ASN A 267 9.26 12.53 5.43
CA ASN A 267 10.39 12.64 6.35
C ASN A 267 10.24 13.80 7.34
N PRO A 268 9.96 15.06 6.93
CA PRO A 268 9.79 16.15 7.89
C PRO A 268 8.62 15.91 8.86
N ILE A 269 7.51 15.34 8.39
CA ILE A 269 6.38 15.00 9.28
C ILE A 269 6.79 13.93 10.29
N PHE A 270 7.44 12.85 9.88
CA PHE A 270 7.80 11.76 10.79
C PHE A 270 8.84 12.20 11.83
N TRP A 271 9.81 13.04 11.45
CA TRP A 271 10.71 13.63 12.42
C TRP A 271 9.99 14.56 13.40
N ALA A 272 9.09 15.41 12.92
CA ALA A 272 8.31 16.31 13.77
C ALA A 272 7.40 15.53 14.73
N VAL A 273 6.72 14.48 14.23
CA VAL A 273 5.88 13.58 15.05
C VAL A 273 6.73 12.84 16.08
N GLY A 274 7.85 12.24 15.67
CA GLY A 274 8.70 11.47 16.58
C GLY A 274 9.30 12.31 17.71
N LEU A 275 9.92 13.45 17.36
CA LEU A 275 10.51 14.38 18.34
C LEU A 275 9.42 15.03 19.19
N GLY A 276 8.32 15.48 18.58
CA GLY A 276 7.19 16.07 19.27
C GLY A 276 6.53 15.09 20.24
N ALA A 277 6.30 13.86 19.81
CA ALA A 277 5.76 12.81 20.68
C ALA A 277 6.68 12.51 21.87
N ALA A 278 7.99 12.36 21.62
CA ALA A 278 8.97 12.15 22.69
C ALA A 278 8.95 13.31 23.70
N THR A 279 9.03 14.56 23.21
CA THR A 279 9.00 15.76 24.07
C THR A 279 7.72 15.83 24.91
N ILE A 280 6.56 15.60 24.27
CA ILE A 280 5.26 15.63 24.96
C ILE A 280 5.14 14.52 26.00
N VAL A 281 5.51 13.28 25.65
CA VAL A 281 5.38 12.14 26.55
C VAL A 281 6.34 12.25 27.73
N PHE A 282 7.63 12.50 27.48
CA PHE A 282 8.61 12.64 28.58
C PHE A 282 8.41 13.92 29.39
N GLY A 283 8.05 15.02 28.75
CA GLY A 283 7.71 16.27 29.45
C GLY A 283 6.46 16.12 30.34
N SER A 284 5.42 15.47 29.81
CA SER A 284 4.21 15.17 30.60
C SER A 284 4.49 14.22 31.76
N LEU A 285 5.35 13.22 31.56
CA LEU A 285 5.79 12.33 32.63
C LEU A 285 6.58 13.08 33.69
N GLY A 286 7.47 13.99 33.30
CA GLY A 286 8.22 14.85 34.22
C GLY A 286 7.28 15.74 35.07
N LEU A 287 6.28 16.36 34.44
CA LEU A 287 5.26 17.16 35.14
C LEU A 287 4.43 16.31 36.13
N TYR A 288 4.08 15.09 35.72
CA TYR A 288 3.37 14.15 36.60
C TYR A 288 4.20 13.78 37.84
N LEU A 289 5.46 13.39 37.63
CA LEU A 289 6.37 13.02 38.72
C LEU A 289 6.69 14.19 39.67
N ALA A 290 6.68 15.42 39.15
CA ALA A 290 6.85 16.63 39.94
C ALA A 290 5.56 17.10 40.63
N GLY A 291 4.42 16.41 40.45
CA GLY A 291 3.13 16.82 41.03
C GLY A 291 2.50 18.06 40.38
N HIS A 292 2.96 18.46 39.18
CA HIS A 292 2.52 19.68 38.48
C HIS A 292 1.41 19.41 37.44
N MET A 293 0.49 18.50 37.73
CA MET A 293 -0.60 18.16 36.79
C MET A 293 -1.84 19.07 36.93
N ALA A 294 -1.85 19.95 37.93
CA ALA A 294 -2.86 20.99 38.10
C ALA A 294 -2.61 22.20 37.17
N GLY A 295 -3.66 23.01 36.94
CA GLY A 295 -3.55 24.24 36.16
C GLY A 295 -3.17 24.11 34.71
N LEU A 296 -2.44 25.09 34.19
CA LEU A 296 -2.06 25.20 32.77
C LEU A 296 -1.09 24.09 32.31
N PRO A 297 -0.03 23.73 33.09
CA PRO A 297 0.89 22.67 32.67
C PRO A 297 0.20 21.32 32.42
N GLY A 298 -0.67 20.90 33.35
CA GLY A 298 -1.42 19.67 33.21
C GLY A 298 -2.44 19.70 32.05
N LYS A 299 -3.05 20.87 31.77
CA LYS A 299 -3.91 21.04 30.60
C LYS A 299 -3.10 20.88 29.33
N ALA A 300 -1.91 21.50 29.24
CA ALA A 300 -1.01 21.41 28.10
C ALA A 300 -0.52 19.97 27.87
N ALA A 301 -0.14 19.25 28.95
CA ALA A 301 0.27 17.84 28.86
C ALA A 301 -0.86 16.96 28.29
N ARG A 302 -2.09 17.08 28.82
CA ARG A 302 -3.24 16.32 28.30
C ARG A 302 -3.60 16.69 26.87
N TYR A 303 -3.52 17.96 26.48
CA TYR A 303 -3.71 18.39 25.11
C TYR A 303 -2.64 17.78 24.19
N GLY A 304 -1.37 17.82 24.61
CA GLY A 304 -0.26 17.23 23.90
C GLY A 304 -0.43 15.72 23.64
N LEU A 305 -0.85 14.94 24.67
CA LEU A 305 -1.13 13.51 24.50
C LEU A 305 -2.24 13.24 23.48
N ARG A 306 -3.28 14.09 23.46
CA ARG A 306 -4.35 14.02 22.46
C ARG A 306 -3.83 14.36 21.05
N ALA A 307 -2.97 15.37 20.92
CA ALA A 307 -2.33 15.73 19.67
C ALA A 307 -1.46 14.56 19.13
N VAL A 308 -0.67 13.94 20.02
CA VAL A 308 0.11 12.74 19.65
C VAL A 308 -0.80 11.56 19.27
N SER A 309 -2.02 11.48 19.74
CA SER A 309 -2.98 10.44 19.33
C SER A 309 -3.68 10.76 18.01
N ALA A 310 -3.72 12.03 17.62
CA ALA A 310 -4.50 12.52 16.47
C ALA A 310 -3.77 12.46 15.14
N TRP A 311 -2.42 12.39 15.14
CA TRP A 311 -1.63 12.49 13.90
C TRP A 311 -1.96 11.43 12.83
N PRO A 312 -2.32 10.15 13.14
CA PRO A 312 -2.66 9.21 12.09
C PRO A 312 -3.95 9.59 11.36
N LEU A 313 -4.95 10.10 12.10
CA LEU A 313 -6.20 10.59 11.53
C LEU A 313 -5.97 11.87 10.72
N ALA A 314 -5.15 12.78 11.21
CA ALA A 314 -4.80 14.01 10.49
C ALA A 314 -4.13 13.71 9.14
N LEU A 315 -3.25 12.70 9.06
CA LEU A 315 -2.64 12.25 7.80
C LEU A 315 -3.61 11.59 6.84
N LEU A 316 -4.67 10.92 7.33
CA LEU A 316 -5.73 10.38 6.47
C LEU A 316 -6.57 11.51 5.85
N LEU A 317 -6.82 12.57 6.62
CA LEU A 317 -7.74 13.65 6.21
C LEU A 317 -7.05 14.76 5.41
N ALA A 318 -5.77 15.04 5.65
CA ALA A 318 -5.05 16.14 4.99
C ALA A 318 -5.08 16.10 3.44
N PRO A 319 -4.98 14.93 2.76
CA PRO A 319 -5.09 14.85 1.31
C PRO A 319 -6.46 15.21 0.73
N LEU A 320 -7.53 15.20 1.55
CA LEU A 320 -8.88 15.58 1.10
C LEU A 320 -8.98 17.04 0.68
N ALA A 321 -8.16 17.91 1.28
CA ALA A 321 -8.10 19.33 0.92
C ALA A 321 -7.32 19.60 -0.37
N ASP A 322 -6.84 18.55 -1.06
CA ASP A 322 -6.10 18.60 -2.32
C ASP A 322 -4.93 19.61 -2.33
N PRO A 323 -3.95 19.50 -1.43
CA PRO A 323 -2.86 20.46 -1.34
C PRO A 323 -2.02 20.45 -2.61
N HIS A 324 -1.55 21.65 -3.03
CA HIS A 324 -0.69 21.79 -4.19
C HIS A 324 0.79 22.03 -3.82
N ARG A 325 1.08 22.32 -2.55
CA ARG A 325 2.45 22.60 -2.05
C ARG A 325 2.71 21.82 -0.76
N VAL A 326 3.94 21.38 -0.56
CA VAL A 326 4.38 20.65 0.64
C VAL A 326 4.12 21.46 1.92
N SER A 327 4.38 22.77 1.90
CA SER A 327 4.11 23.65 3.04
C SER A 327 2.64 23.69 3.43
N VAL A 328 1.74 23.73 2.43
CA VAL A 328 0.27 23.67 2.66
C VAL A 328 -0.12 22.32 3.23
N TYR A 329 0.45 21.22 2.70
CA TYR A 329 0.18 19.88 3.21
C TYR A 329 0.60 19.75 4.69
N ILE A 330 1.81 20.21 5.03
CA ILE A 330 2.31 20.21 6.42
C ILE A 330 1.44 21.11 7.32
N ALA A 331 1.04 22.28 6.85
CA ALA A 331 0.15 23.18 7.60
C ALA A 331 -1.24 22.56 7.84
N LEU A 332 -1.82 21.91 6.84
CA LEU A 332 -3.08 21.16 6.98
C LEU A 332 -2.95 20.02 8.00
N PHE A 333 -1.87 19.25 7.90
CA PHE A 333 -1.59 18.19 8.87
C PHE A 333 -1.48 18.73 10.30
N ALA A 334 -0.72 19.81 10.51
CA ALA A 334 -0.56 20.44 11.82
C ALA A 334 -1.88 21.02 12.36
N GLY A 335 -2.62 21.72 11.50
CA GLY A 335 -3.93 22.30 11.84
C GLY A 335 -4.97 21.23 12.20
N LEU A 336 -5.07 20.15 11.40
CA LEU A 336 -5.95 19.02 11.69
C LEU A 336 -5.54 18.32 12.99
N THR A 337 -4.25 18.10 13.22
CA THR A 337 -3.74 17.50 14.47
C THR A 337 -4.15 18.35 15.67
N ALA A 338 -3.98 19.67 15.61
CA ALA A 338 -4.37 20.60 16.66
C ALA A 338 -5.90 20.62 16.89
N LEU A 339 -6.68 20.61 15.81
CA LEU A 339 -8.15 20.57 15.87
C LEU A 339 -8.65 19.26 16.50
N LEU A 340 -8.14 18.11 16.05
CA LEU A 340 -8.52 16.81 16.59
C LEU A 340 -8.09 16.63 18.06
N ALA A 341 -7.04 17.29 18.49
CA ALA A 341 -6.61 17.31 19.89
C ALA A 341 -7.61 18.04 20.84
N LEU A 342 -8.58 18.77 20.31
CA LEU A 342 -9.68 19.33 21.09
C LEU A 342 -10.69 18.27 21.55
N LEU A 343 -10.72 17.11 20.90
CA LEU A 343 -11.54 15.98 21.35
C LEU A 343 -11.15 15.56 22.78
N PRO A 344 -12.10 15.05 23.57
CA PRO A 344 -11.93 14.94 25.03
C PRO A 344 -10.84 13.94 25.45
N SER A 345 -10.55 12.91 24.65
CA SER A 345 -9.62 11.85 25.09
C SER A 345 -8.93 11.11 23.93
N PRO A 346 -7.69 10.61 24.15
CA PRO A 346 -7.01 9.72 23.19
C PRO A 346 -7.81 8.49 22.77
N PRO A 347 -8.50 7.75 23.68
CA PRO A 347 -9.34 6.63 23.28
C PRO A 347 -10.39 6.99 22.23
N LEU A 348 -11.05 8.15 22.37
CA LEU A 348 -12.05 8.61 21.39
C LEU A 348 -11.39 8.93 20.03
N ILE A 349 -10.25 9.61 20.03
CA ILE A 349 -9.49 9.93 18.81
C ILE A 349 -9.10 8.65 18.09
N CYS A 350 -8.53 7.67 18.80
CA CYS A 350 -8.13 6.38 18.22
C CYS A 350 -9.35 5.58 17.71
N ALA A 351 -10.48 5.59 18.43
CA ALA A 351 -11.70 4.93 18.00
C ALA A 351 -12.28 5.56 16.72
N LEU A 352 -12.29 6.89 16.63
CA LEU A 352 -12.67 7.61 15.41
C LEU A 352 -11.71 7.31 14.25
N THR A 353 -10.42 7.23 14.52
CA THR A 353 -9.43 6.82 13.50
C THR A 353 -9.73 5.41 12.98
N ALA A 354 -10.01 4.46 13.87
CA ALA A 354 -10.39 3.10 13.48
C ALA A 354 -11.68 3.08 12.64
N LEU A 355 -12.67 3.88 12.99
CA LEU A 355 -13.92 4.01 12.23
C LEU A 355 -13.68 4.56 10.83
N VAL A 356 -12.84 5.60 10.69
CA VAL A 356 -12.48 6.16 9.38
C VAL A 356 -11.71 5.14 8.54
N ILE A 357 -10.76 4.39 9.12
CA ILE A 357 -10.03 3.33 8.42
C ILE A 357 -10.98 2.22 7.95
N ILE A 358 -11.96 1.82 8.76
CA ILE A 358 -12.98 0.82 8.38
C ILE A 358 -13.81 1.37 7.21
N GLY A 359 -14.29 2.60 7.30
CA GLY A 359 -15.08 3.25 6.24
C GLY A 359 -14.30 3.35 4.93
N ASP A 360 -13.05 3.82 4.99
CA ASP A 360 -12.15 3.90 3.83
C ASP A 360 -11.84 2.50 3.25
N GLY A 361 -11.63 1.52 4.11
CA GLY A 361 -11.44 0.12 3.69
C GLY A 361 -12.62 -0.41 2.88
N LEU A 362 -13.85 -0.14 3.31
CA LEU A 362 -15.07 -0.56 2.61
C LEU A 362 -15.29 0.19 1.28
N THR A 363 -14.71 1.37 1.10
CA THR A 363 -14.85 2.21 -0.11
C THR A 363 -13.65 2.15 -1.05
N GLY A 364 -12.65 1.29 -0.79
CA GLY A 364 -11.53 1.03 -1.68
C GLY A 364 -10.19 1.62 -1.25
N THR A 365 -10.02 1.97 0.03
CA THR A 365 -8.76 2.44 0.65
C THR A 365 -8.18 3.73 0.05
N MET A 366 -9.02 4.65 -0.41
CA MET A 366 -8.57 5.89 -1.06
C MET A 366 -7.85 6.85 -0.11
N LEU A 367 -8.31 6.99 1.13
CA LEU A 367 -7.66 7.87 2.12
C LEU A 367 -6.31 7.28 2.53
N ILE A 368 -6.26 5.97 2.75
CA ILE A 368 -5.04 5.24 3.11
C ILE A 368 -4.00 5.37 2.00
N SER A 369 -4.38 5.14 0.74
CA SER A 369 -3.47 5.18 -0.42
C SER A 369 -2.89 6.58 -0.65
N ASN A 370 -3.64 7.63 -0.32
CA ASN A 370 -3.22 9.02 -0.48
C ASN A 370 -2.53 9.60 0.76
N SER A 371 -2.34 8.83 1.83
CA SER A 371 -1.73 9.28 3.07
C SER A 371 -0.21 9.11 3.06
N ALA A 372 0.53 10.12 3.53
CA ALA A 372 1.98 10.04 3.68
C ALA A 372 2.45 8.91 4.61
N LEU A 373 1.60 8.43 5.53
CA LEU A 373 1.91 7.26 6.37
C LEU A 373 1.90 5.95 5.59
N SER A 374 1.24 5.88 4.44
CA SER A 374 1.05 4.67 3.62
C SER A 374 1.57 4.84 2.19
N GLU A 375 2.46 5.81 1.93
CA GLU A 375 3.01 6.07 0.60
C GLU A 375 4.06 5.03 0.24
N TYR A 376 3.63 4.02 -0.51
CA TYR A 376 4.48 2.93 -1.00
C TYR A 376 4.36 2.72 -2.51
N ALA A 377 3.54 3.51 -3.20
CA ALA A 377 3.32 3.39 -4.63
C ALA A 377 4.61 3.66 -5.42
N LEU A 378 5.38 4.70 -5.07
CA LEU A 378 6.67 5.00 -5.70
C LEU A 378 7.69 3.89 -5.52
N ALA A 379 7.72 3.28 -4.35
CA ALA A 379 8.63 2.18 -4.06
C ALA A 379 8.19 0.83 -4.66
N GLY A 380 6.99 0.76 -5.24
CA GLY A 380 6.46 -0.48 -5.81
C GLY A 380 6.19 -1.59 -4.79
N ILE A 381 6.12 -1.25 -3.49
CA ILE A 381 5.99 -2.24 -2.41
C ILE A 381 4.52 -2.60 -2.20
N ARG A 382 3.63 -1.59 -2.18
CA ARG A 382 2.21 -1.75 -1.97
C ARG A 382 1.44 -0.72 -2.80
N PHE A 383 0.34 -1.16 -3.40
CA PHE A 383 -0.50 -0.32 -4.23
C PHE A 383 -1.94 -0.25 -3.74
N TYR A 384 -2.38 -1.19 -2.88
CA TYR A 384 -3.74 -1.28 -2.39
C TYR A 384 -3.79 -1.92 -1.00
N GLY A 385 -4.94 -1.81 -0.34
CA GLY A 385 -5.21 -2.42 0.95
C GLY A 385 -4.63 -1.65 2.14
N ILE A 386 -4.74 -2.25 3.33
CA ILE A 386 -4.34 -1.62 4.60
C ILE A 386 -2.89 -2.00 4.94
N GLY A 387 -2.03 -0.99 5.12
CA GLY A 387 -0.65 -1.14 5.54
C GLY A 387 -0.47 -1.62 6.98
N ASN A 388 0.74 -2.03 7.35
CA ASN A 388 1.07 -2.38 8.74
C ASN A 388 0.83 -1.21 9.69
N GLU A 389 1.05 0.00 9.21
CA GLU A 389 0.87 1.25 9.92
C GLU A 389 -0.60 1.43 10.34
N TYR A 390 -1.49 1.50 9.36
CA TYR A 390 -2.92 1.67 9.63
C TYR A 390 -3.57 0.41 10.22
N MET A 391 -3.01 -0.77 10.02
CA MET A 391 -3.42 -1.99 10.70
C MET A 391 -3.22 -1.88 12.22
N GLY A 392 -2.05 -1.41 12.67
CA GLY A 392 -1.76 -1.21 14.08
C GLY A 392 -2.69 -0.19 14.72
N VAL A 393 -2.91 0.95 14.05
CA VAL A 393 -3.84 2.00 14.50
C VAL A 393 -5.28 1.49 14.52
N LEU A 394 -5.72 0.76 13.50
CA LEU A 394 -7.07 0.17 13.44
C LEU A 394 -7.32 -0.78 14.60
N ILE A 395 -6.42 -1.73 14.85
CA ILE A 395 -6.59 -2.71 15.92
C ILE A 395 -6.57 -2.02 17.29
N GLY A 396 -5.60 -1.11 17.52
CA GLY A 396 -5.51 -0.33 18.75
C GLY A 396 -6.73 0.55 19.00
N GLY A 397 -7.19 1.24 17.97
CA GLY A 397 -8.38 2.10 18.03
C GLY A 397 -9.67 1.30 18.25
N ALA A 398 -9.80 0.14 17.61
CA ALA A 398 -10.95 -0.76 17.79
C ALA A 398 -11.02 -1.32 19.23
N LEU A 399 -9.88 -1.65 19.82
CA LEU A 399 -9.81 -2.03 21.25
C LEU A 399 -10.26 -0.87 22.16
N LEU A 400 -9.78 0.35 21.90
CA LEU A 400 -10.09 1.52 22.71
C LEU A 400 -11.56 1.95 22.59
N ALA A 401 -12.20 1.74 21.44
CA ALA A 401 -13.64 1.93 21.29
C ALA A 401 -14.43 1.07 22.29
N CYS A 402 -13.98 -0.15 22.55
CA CYS A 402 -14.58 -1.04 23.53
C CYS A 402 -14.36 -0.56 24.97
N ALA A 403 -13.18 0.01 25.27
CA ALA A 403 -12.88 0.57 26.58
C ALA A 403 -13.77 1.78 26.93
N LEU A 404 -14.13 2.60 25.92
CA LEU A 404 -15.05 3.73 26.09
C LEU A 404 -16.49 3.31 26.39
N GLY A 405 -16.85 2.05 26.21
CA GLY A 405 -18.22 1.58 26.38
C GLY A 405 -19.19 2.19 25.36
N ILE A 406 -18.69 2.63 24.22
CA ILE A 406 -19.52 3.18 23.13
C ILE A 406 -20.51 2.08 22.72
N PRO A 407 -21.83 2.36 22.73
CA PRO A 407 -22.81 1.40 22.23
C PRO A 407 -22.51 1.15 20.75
N THR A 408 -22.03 -0.04 20.44
CA THR A 408 -21.83 -0.43 19.04
C THR A 408 -23.19 -0.45 18.34
N PRO A 409 -23.28 -0.07 17.06
CA PRO A 409 -24.54 -0.07 16.33
C PRO A 409 -25.24 -1.42 16.50
N ARG A 410 -26.49 -1.40 16.93
CA ARG A 410 -27.33 -2.62 16.91
C ARG A 410 -27.49 -3.05 15.47
N PRO A 411 -27.37 -4.34 15.15
CA PRO A 411 -27.67 -4.79 13.80
C PRO A 411 -29.10 -4.34 13.42
N PHE A 412 -29.28 -3.90 12.20
CA PHE A 412 -30.47 -3.28 11.61
C PHE A 412 -31.76 -4.14 11.66
N LEU A 413 -31.77 -5.22 12.41
CA LEU A 413 -32.84 -6.22 12.46
C LEU A 413 -33.88 -6.01 13.58
N ASP A 414 -33.80 -4.89 14.32
CA ASP A 414 -34.83 -4.57 15.32
C ASP A 414 -35.64 -3.33 14.89
N PRO A 415 -36.83 -3.53 14.29
CA PRO A 415 -37.67 -2.42 13.79
C PRO A 415 -38.18 -1.49 14.88
N ALA A 416 -38.11 -1.90 16.17
CA ALA A 416 -38.63 -1.12 17.29
C ALA A 416 -37.70 0.01 17.77
N SER A 417 -36.45 0.09 17.28
CA SER A 417 -35.47 1.07 17.76
C SER A 417 -35.36 2.35 16.91
N ALA A 418 -36.09 2.49 15.83
CA ALA A 418 -35.97 3.60 14.87
C ALA A 418 -36.59 4.93 15.31
N LEU A 419 -37.21 5.02 16.47
CA LEU A 419 -38.01 6.19 16.89
C LEU A 419 -37.59 6.83 18.22
N THR A 420 -36.30 6.79 18.61
CA THR A 420 -35.86 7.54 19.80
C THR A 420 -35.16 8.85 19.41
N PRO A 421 -35.68 10.01 19.82
CA PRO A 421 -35.08 11.31 19.50
C PRO A 421 -33.70 11.50 20.17
N LEU A 422 -32.81 12.21 19.46
CA LEU A 422 -31.43 12.59 19.83
C LEU A 422 -31.28 13.41 21.13
N SER A 423 -32.35 13.68 21.85
CA SER A 423 -32.38 14.55 23.03
C SER A 423 -31.91 13.90 24.37
N ARG A 424 -31.43 12.64 24.35
CA ARG A 424 -30.94 11.95 25.57
C ARG A 424 -29.45 11.66 25.56
N LEU A 425 -28.63 12.60 25.13
CA LEU A 425 -27.20 12.62 25.47
C LEU A 425 -27.03 13.18 26.90
N ARG A 426 -27.38 12.39 27.90
CA ARG A 426 -26.94 12.62 29.28
C ARG A 426 -25.49 12.17 29.43
N PRO A 427 -24.66 12.86 30.23
CA PRO A 427 -23.28 12.45 30.48
C PRO A 427 -23.25 11.06 31.12
N LEU A 428 -22.54 10.12 30.45
CA LEU A 428 -22.36 8.74 30.89
C LEU A 428 -21.35 8.65 32.06
N VAL A 429 -21.78 9.14 33.23
CA VAL A 429 -21.20 8.76 34.52
C VAL A 429 -22.37 8.24 35.33
N GLY A 430 -22.47 6.94 35.52
CA GLY A 430 -23.49 6.43 36.38
C GLY A 430 -23.95 5.00 36.12
N THR A 431 -23.59 4.16 37.08
CA THR A 431 -24.30 2.95 37.55
C THR A 431 -24.41 1.75 36.64
N GLU A 432 -23.56 0.79 36.92
CA GLU A 432 -23.66 -0.62 36.50
C GLU A 432 -24.89 -1.31 37.11
N ARG A 433 -26.08 -1.10 36.57
CA ARG A 433 -27.22 -1.97 36.83
C ARG A 433 -28.01 -2.18 35.53
N GLY A 434 -27.85 -3.36 34.91
CA GLY A 434 -28.72 -3.81 33.82
C GLY A 434 -28.09 -4.02 32.47
N GLN A 435 -26.83 -4.41 32.35
CA GLN A 435 -26.31 -4.92 31.07
C GLN A 435 -26.64 -6.41 30.90
N GLY A 436 -27.89 -6.69 30.59
CA GLY A 436 -28.33 -7.97 30.08
C GLY A 436 -27.68 -8.31 28.73
N ARG A 437 -27.69 -9.58 28.38
CA ARG A 437 -27.10 -10.28 27.21
C ARG A 437 -27.01 -9.55 25.85
N SER A 438 -27.69 -8.40 25.67
CA SER A 438 -27.73 -7.62 24.42
C SER A 438 -26.46 -6.85 24.06
N GLY A 439 -25.61 -6.48 25.03
CA GLY A 439 -24.38 -5.71 24.77
C GLY A 439 -23.24 -6.51 24.09
N GLY A 440 -23.29 -7.83 24.14
CA GLY A 440 -22.26 -8.69 23.58
C GLY A 440 -22.26 -8.72 22.04
N TRP A 441 -23.42 -8.72 21.42
CA TRP A 441 -23.53 -8.82 19.96
C TRP A 441 -22.97 -7.61 19.22
N GLY A 442 -23.16 -6.40 19.74
CA GLY A 442 -22.59 -5.19 19.15
C GLY A 442 -21.06 -5.17 19.16
N LEU A 443 -20.45 -5.67 20.25
CA LEU A 443 -19.00 -5.82 20.35
C LEU A 443 -18.47 -6.88 19.38
N ALA A 444 -19.15 -8.02 19.28
CA ALA A 444 -18.80 -9.07 18.33
C ALA A 444 -18.86 -8.55 16.89
N PHE A 445 -19.91 -7.81 16.55
CA PHE A 445 -20.06 -7.19 15.23
C PHE A 445 -18.93 -6.22 14.93
N TRP A 446 -18.55 -5.36 15.88
CA TRP A 446 -17.47 -4.40 15.73
C TRP A 446 -16.12 -5.09 15.44
N PHE A 447 -15.79 -6.13 16.20
CA PHE A 447 -14.58 -6.91 15.98
C PHE A 447 -14.64 -7.70 14.66
N ALA A 448 -15.78 -8.31 14.35
CA ALA A 448 -15.96 -9.02 13.09
C ALA A 448 -15.83 -8.09 11.88
N LEU A 449 -16.37 -6.87 11.96
CA LEU A 449 -16.25 -5.87 10.90
C LEU A 449 -14.78 -5.44 10.68
N ALA A 450 -14.03 -5.19 11.76
CA ALA A 450 -12.62 -4.85 11.64
C ALA A 450 -11.78 -6.01 11.06
N VAL A 451 -12.05 -7.27 11.47
CA VAL A 451 -11.41 -8.47 10.91
C VAL A 451 -11.80 -8.62 9.44
N PHE A 452 -13.06 -8.45 9.10
CA PHE A 452 -13.57 -8.55 7.73
C PHE A 452 -12.88 -7.54 6.81
N VAL A 453 -12.84 -6.27 7.20
CA VAL A 453 -12.18 -5.21 6.41
C VAL A 453 -10.68 -5.51 6.22
N LEU A 454 -9.98 -6.01 7.24
CA LEU A 454 -8.57 -6.37 7.13
C LEU A 454 -8.34 -7.59 6.25
N SER A 455 -9.22 -8.60 6.32
CA SER A 455 -9.02 -9.91 5.69
C SER A 455 -9.49 -9.97 4.25
N PHE A 456 -10.54 -9.22 3.89
CA PHE A 456 -11.19 -9.35 2.59
C PHE A 456 -10.29 -8.84 1.45
N PRO A 457 -10.12 -9.62 0.35
CA PRO A 457 -9.18 -9.32 -0.72
C PRO A 457 -9.38 -7.99 -1.44
N SER A 458 -10.64 -7.53 -1.56
CA SER A 458 -10.96 -6.27 -2.24
C SER A 458 -10.89 -5.04 -1.32
N PHE A 459 -10.67 -5.23 0.00
CA PHE A 459 -10.61 -4.15 0.99
C PHE A 459 -9.21 -4.01 1.57
N GLY A 460 -8.94 -4.62 2.72
CA GLY A 460 -7.65 -4.53 3.39
C GLY A 460 -6.58 -5.44 2.81
N ALA A 461 -6.95 -6.56 2.20
CA ALA A 461 -6.07 -7.55 1.57
C ALA A 461 -4.85 -7.95 2.45
N LYS A 462 -5.03 -8.00 3.78
CA LYS A 462 -3.95 -8.12 4.77
C LYS A 462 -4.06 -9.45 5.56
N ALA A 463 -3.46 -10.51 5.04
CA ALA A 463 -3.50 -11.84 5.66
C ALA A 463 -2.94 -11.84 7.10
N GLY A 464 -1.72 -11.31 7.30
CA GLY A 464 -1.13 -11.21 8.65
C GLY A 464 -1.94 -10.31 9.58
N GLY A 465 -2.57 -9.26 9.03
CA GLY A 465 -3.47 -8.36 9.76
C GLY A 465 -4.73 -9.08 10.25
N ALA A 466 -5.31 -9.94 9.43
CA ALA A 466 -6.46 -10.76 9.80
C ALA A 466 -6.14 -11.70 10.98
N VAL A 467 -4.98 -12.38 10.91
CA VAL A 467 -4.49 -13.26 12.00
C VAL A 467 -4.27 -12.46 13.28
N THR A 468 -3.62 -11.29 13.16
CA THR A 468 -3.36 -10.41 14.32
C THR A 468 -4.66 -9.90 14.93
N ALA A 469 -5.58 -9.40 14.13
CA ALA A 469 -6.88 -8.89 14.60
C ALA A 469 -7.72 -10.00 15.24
N MET A 470 -7.80 -11.17 14.61
CA MET A 470 -8.52 -12.32 15.15
C MET A 470 -7.99 -12.71 16.53
N ALA A 471 -6.66 -12.88 16.66
CA ALA A 471 -6.04 -13.21 17.94
C ALA A 471 -6.31 -12.14 19.00
N THR A 472 -6.10 -10.87 18.66
CA THR A 472 -6.28 -9.75 19.57
C THR A 472 -7.73 -9.63 20.05
N PHE A 473 -8.70 -9.69 19.14
CA PHE A 473 -10.10 -9.47 19.47
C PHE A 473 -10.74 -10.65 20.20
N VAL A 474 -10.32 -11.90 19.91
CA VAL A 474 -10.76 -13.06 20.70
C VAL A 474 -10.25 -12.96 22.14
N ILE A 475 -9.01 -12.59 22.33
CA ILE A 475 -8.44 -12.36 23.68
C ILE A 475 -9.17 -11.21 24.39
N ALA A 476 -9.40 -10.08 23.69
CA ALA A 476 -10.16 -8.94 24.23
C ALA A 476 -11.58 -9.35 24.62
N TRP A 477 -12.27 -10.07 23.76
CA TRP A 477 -13.61 -10.58 24.03
C TRP A 477 -13.68 -11.42 25.32
N ARG A 478 -12.77 -12.41 25.46
CA ARG A 478 -12.73 -13.25 26.65
C ARG A 478 -12.42 -12.44 27.93
N ARG A 479 -11.42 -11.55 27.87
CA ARG A 479 -11.08 -10.69 29.01
C ARG A 479 -12.22 -9.74 29.42
N LEU A 480 -12.93 -9.16 28.46
CA LEU A 480 -14.10 -8.32 28.72
C LEU A 480 -15.24 -9.09 29.37
N ARG A 481 -15.33 -10.39 29.10
CA ARG A 481 -16.29 -11.31 29.75
C ARG A 481 -15.77 -11.90 31.06
N LYS A 482 -14.58 -11.52 31.49
CA LYS A 482 -13.89 -12.06 32.67
C LYS A 482 -13.65 -13.59 32.58
N GLU A 483 -13.53 -14.10 31.35
CA GLU A 483 -13.23 -15.51 31.10
C GLU A 483 -11.71 -15.74 31.16
N PRO A 484 -11.24 -16.90 31.63
CA PRO A 484 -9.81 -17.21 31.66
C PRO A 484 -9.23 -17.26 30.26
N VAL A 485 -8.03 -16.71 30.10
CA VAL A 485 -7.25 -16.74 28.85
C VAL A 485 -5.99 -17.57 29.07
N ASN A 486 -5.79 -18.55 28.22
CA ASN A 486 -4.59 -19.38 28.20
C ASN A 486 -3.98 -19.44 26.81
N TRP A 487 -2.83 -20.08 26.67
CA TRP A 487 -2.10 -20.19 25.40
C TRP A 487 -2.90 -20.93 24.30
N MET A 488 -3.80 -21.87 24.68
CA MET A 488 -4.65 -22.59 23.71
C MET A 488 -5.67 -21.66 23.04
N HIS A 489 -6.20 -20.68 23.77
CA HIS A 489 -7.08 -19.67 23.19
C HIS A 489 -6.34 -18.79 22.20
N LEU A 490 -5.09 -18.42 22.51
CA LEU A 490 -4.22 -17.67 21.58
C LEU A 490 -3.93 -18.52 20.32
N ALA A 491 -3.46 -19.75 20.49
CA ALA A 491 -3.16 -20.64 19.38
C ALA A 491 -4.41 -20.93 18.51
N GLY A 492 -5.56 -21.20 19.14
CA GLY A 492 -6.84 -21.42 18.45
C GLY A 492 -7.31 -20.19 17.67
N SER A 493 -7.15 -18.98 18.22
CA SER A 493 -7.52 -17.75 17.52
C SER A 493 -6.58 -17.41 16.36
N ILE A 494 -5.28 -17.71 16.47
CA ILE A 494 -4.31 -17.61 15.38
C ILE A 494 -4.69 -18.60 14.27
N ALA A 495 -4.97 -19.87 14.63
CA ALA A 495 -5.43 -20.90 13.68
C ALA A 495 -6.72 -20.47 12.96
N ALA A 496 -7.69 -19.94 13.69
CA ALA A 496 -8.93 -19.41 13.11
C ALA A 496 -8.68 -18.26 12.13
N GLY A 497 -7.70 -17.38 12.43
CA GLY A 497 -7.27 -16.33 11.51
C GLY A 497 -6.70 -16.89 10.21
N PHE A 498 -5.86 -17.91 10.27
CA PHE A 498 -5.34 -18.59 9.07
C PHE A 498 -6.45 -19.30 8.28
N VAL A 499 -7.37 -19.97 8.95
CA VAL A 499 -8.55 -20.61 8.30
C VAL A 499 -9.38 -19.56 7.57
N LEU A 500 -9.65 -18.41 8.20
CA LEU A 500 -10.38 -17.31 7.56
C LEU A 500 -9.68 -16.82 6.28
N VAL A 501 -8.37 -16.60 6.35
CA VAL A 501 -7.56 -16.16 5.20
C VAL A 501 -7.57 -17.22 4.08
N PHE A 502 -7.49 -18.49 4.43
CA PHE A 502 -7.58 -19.59 3.48
C PHE A 502 -8.96 -19.69 2.83
N VAL A 503 -10.04 -19.56 3.61
CA VAL A 503 -11.43 -19.54 3.09
C VAL A 503 -11.60 -18.38 2.10
N TRP A 504 -11.08 -17.19 2.41
CA TRP A 504 -11.11 -16.06 1.48
C TRP A 504 -10.35 -16.33 0.19
N ALA A 505 -9.21 -17.03 0.25
CA ALA A 505 -8.44 -17.39 -0.94
C ALA A 505 -9.23 -18.37 -1.83
N LEU A 506 -9.85 -19.39 -1.24
CA LEU A 506 -10.71 -20.34 -1.96
C LEU A 506 -11.92 -19.64 -2.58
N LEU A 507 -12.58 -18.77 -1.83
CA LEU A 507 -13.75 -18.04 -2.30
C LEU A 507 -13.41 -17.08 -3.42
N SER A 508 -12.28 -16.36 -3.31
CA SER A 508 -11.76 -15.49 -4.37
C SER A 508 -11.48 -16.26 -5.64
N HIS A 509 -10.89 -17.45 -5.53
CA HIS A 509 -10.64 -18.33 -6.67
C HIS A 509 -11.95 -18.81 -7.31
N ALA A 510 -12.91 -19.30 -6.50
CA ALA A 510 -14.19 -19.82 -6.97
C ALA A 510 -15.08 -18.74 -7.63
N LEU A 511 -15.06 -17.52 -7.10
CA LEU A 511 -15.87 -16.40 -7.60
C LEU A 511 -15.11 -15.55 -8.65
N HIS A 512 -13.94 -15.98 -9.09
CA HIS A 512 -13.10 -15.24 -10.06
C HIS A 512 -12.85 -13.78 -9.63
N LEU A 513 -12.77 -13.56 -8.32
CA LEU A 513 -12.41 -12.26 -7.76
C LEU A 513 -10.93 -11.96 -8.05
N ARG A 514 -10.50 -10.74 -7.73
CA ARG A 514 -9.13 -10.27 -8.00
C ARG A 514 -8.08 -11.23 -7.44
N ARG A 515 -7.11 -11.62 -8.27
CA ARG A 515 -6.00 -12.51 -7.86
C ARG A 515 -5.17 -11.89 -6.76
N THR A 516 -4.93 -12.64 -5.70
CA THR A 516 -4.10 -12.22 -4.57
C THR A 516 -2.78 -13.02 -4.56
N HIS A 517 -1.73 -12.47 -3.94
CA HIS A 517 -0.48 -13.21 -3.73
C HIS A 517 -0.69 -14.53 -2.96
N LEU A 518 -1.79 -14.62 -2.21
CA LEU A 518 -2.16 -15.84 -1.48
C LEU A 518 -2.61 -16.96 -2.42
N GLU A 519 -3.37 -16.65 -3.48
CA GLU A 519 -3.77 -17.63 -4.49
C GLU A 519 -2.54 -18.21 -5.20
N THR A 520 -1.56 -17.37 -5.52
CA THR A 520 -0.29 -17.83 -6.10
C THR A 520 0.44 -18.77 -5.13
N ALA A 521 0.42 -18.49 -3.83
CA ALA A 521 1.04 -19.35 -2.81
C ALA A 521 0.27 -20.67 -2.64
N VAL A 522 -1.07 -20.62 -2.62
CA VAL A 522 -1.93 -21.83 -2.54
C VAL A 522 -1.79 -22.68 -3.80
N GLY A 523 -1.76 -22.06 -4.98
CA GLY A 523 -1.50 -22.76 -6.24
C GLY A 523 -0.11 -23.42 -6.28
N ALA A 524 0.91 -22.76 -5.73
CA ALA A 524 2.26 -23.34 -5.61
C ALA A 524 2.31 -24.51 -4.63
N LEU A 525 1.55 -24.46 -3.52
CA LEU A 525 1.36 -25.58 -2.58
C LEU A 525 0.72 -26.78 -3.26
N GLY A 526 -0.38 -26.57 -3.99
CA GLY A 526 -1.09 -27.63 -4.73
C GLY A 526 -0.22 -28.30 -5.81
N GLN A 527 0.82 -27.58 -6.32
CA GLN A 527 1.79 -28.08 -7.28
C GLN A 527 3.06 -28.66 -6.63
N GLY A 528 3.12 -28.77 -5.29
CA GLY A 528 4.29 -29.30 -4.59
C GLY A 528 5.54 -28.41 -4.63
N ARG A 529 5.40 -27.12 -4.97
CA ARG A 529 6.53 -26.18 -5.13
C ARG A 529 6.97 -25.57 -3.79
N PHE A 530 7.41 -26.41 -2.84
CA PHE A 530 7.84 -25.98 -1.50
C PHE A 530 9.02 -24.99 -1.52
N GLY A 531 9.90 -25.10 -2.51
CA GLY A 531 11.03 -24.16 -2.68
C GLY A 531 10.60 -22.73 -2.96
N TYR A 532 9.50 -22.51 -3.70
CA TYR A 532 8.93 -21.18 -3.93
C TYR A 532 8.44 -20.57 -2.62
N ILE A 533 7.73 -21.33 -1.79
CA ILE A 533 7.19 -20.88 -0.51
C ILE A 533 8.32 -20.55 0.47
N ALA A 534 9.35 -21.44 0.55
CA ALA A 534 10.53 -21.17 1.37
C ALA A 534 11.23 -19.88 0.94
N GLY A 535 11.40 -19.65 -0.35
CA GLY A 535 11.98 -18.40 -0.90
C GLY A 535 11.18 -17.15 -0.55
N VAL A 536 9.83 -17.21 -0.63
CA VAL A 536 8.96 -16.10 -0.21
C VAL A 536 9.08 -15.85 1.30
N SER A 537 9.10 -16.90 2.11
CA SER A 537 9.24 -16.79 3.58
C SER A 537 10.58 -16.19 3.99
N LEU A 538 11.68 -16.63 3.39
CA LEU A 538 13.02 -16.08 3.65
C LEU A 538 13.13 -14.60 3.25
N ARG A 539 12.54 -14.21 2.13
CA ARG A 539 12.48 -12.79 1.72
C ARG A 539 11.71 -11.94 2.73
N LYS A 540 10.59 -12.43 3.26
CA LYS A 540 9.81 -11.74 4.30
C LYS A 540 10.56 -11.59 5.60
N ILE A 541 11.26 -12.64 6.05
CA ILE A 541 12.11 -12.59 7.24
C ILE A 541 13.25 -11.56 7.05
N GLY A 542 13.90 -11.57 5.88
CA GLY A 542 14.92 -10.58 5.55
C GLY A 542 14.40 -9.14 5.48
N LEU A 543 13.17 -8.94 5.03
CA LEU A 543 12.53 -7.62 5.05
C LEU A 543 12.21 -7.19 6.48
N ALA A 544 11.61 -8.06 7.29
CA ALA A 544 11.30 -7.80 8.69
C ALA A 544 12.58 -7.43 9.49
N ALA A 545 13.69 -8.15 9.28
CA ALA A 545 14.96 -7.83 9.90
C ALA A 545 15.48 -6.45 9.46
N ARG A 546 15.41 -6.11 8.18
CA ARG A 546 15.82 -4.78 7.69
C ARG A 546 14.99 -3.65 8.28
N VAL A 547 13.67 -3.83 8.38
CA VAL A 547 12.76 -2.85 9.01
C VAL A 547 13.07 -2.71 10.49
N ALA A 548 13.30 -3.82 11.20
CA ALA A 548 13.63 -3.81 12.62
C ALA A 548 14.97 -3.11 12.90
N LEU A 549 15.96 -3.29 12.03
CA LEU A 549 17.29 -2.68 12.14
C LEU A 549 17.39 -1.28 11.53
N HIS A 550 16.31 -0.76 10.95
CA HIS A 550 16.30 0.61 10.43
C HIS A 550 16.49 1.62 11.57
N PRO A 551 17.35 2.64 11.42
CA PRO A 551 17.66 3.58 12.49
C PRO A 551 16.44 4.22 13.16
N GLY A 552 15.42 4.59 12.38
CA GLY A 552 14.17 5.15 12.90
C GLY A 552 13.39 4.15 13.76
N THR A 553 13.37 2.86 13.37
CA THR A 553 12.71 1.80 14.14
C THR A 553 13.46 1.52 15.46
N LEU A 554 14.79 1.46 15.38
CA LEU A 554 15.65 1.27 16.57
C LEU A 554 15.48 2.43 17.56
N LEU A 555 15.46 3.67 17.07
CA LEU A 555 15.23 4.85 17.91
C LEU A 555 13.86 4.80 18.58
N GLY A 556 12.82 4.40 17.84
CA GLY A 556 11.48 4.20 18.39
C GLY A 556 11.43 3.11 19.46
N LEU A 557 12.10 1.98 19.24
CA LEU A 557 12.20 0.90 20.22
C LEU A 557 12.98 1.32 21.47
N MET A 558 14.07 2.08 21.31
CA MET A 558 14.83 2.62 22.44
C MET A 558 13.99 3.60 23.27
N ALA A 559 13.31 4.53 22.61
CA ALA A 559 12.41 5.47 23.29
C ALA A 559 11.29 4.74 24.03
N PHE A 560 10.73 3.69 23.41
CA PHE A 560 9.73 2.86 24.05
C PHE A 560 10.29 2.07 25.24
N GLY A 561 11.49 1.48 25.11
CA GLY A 561 12.18 0.79 26.19
C GLY A 561 12.47 1.71 27.39
N LEU A 562 12.93 2.94 27.13
CA LEU A 562 13.13 3.96 28.16
C LEU A 562 11.82 4.35 28.85
N LEU A 563 10.76 4.53 28.07
CA LEU A 563 9.42 4.82 28.62
C LEU A 563 8.91 3.68 29.49
N TRP A 564 9.10 2.43 29.05
CA TRP A 564 8.75 1.24 29.82
C TRP A 564 9.53 1.15 31.13
N LEU A 565 10.85 1.39 31.11
CA LEU A 565 11.69 1.40 32.31
C LEU A 565 11.25 2.51 33.28
N ALA A 566 10.98 3.71 32.76
CA ALA A 566 10.48 4.83 33.55
C ALA A 566 9.10 4.51 34.16
N ALA A 567 8.18 3.96 33.35
CA ALA A 567 6.86 3.55 33.82
C ALA A 567 6.95 2.46 34.90
N ARG A 568 7.80 1.45 34.71
CA ARG A 568 8.04 0.39 35.70
C ARG A 568 8.66 0.93 36.99
N ARG A 569 9.62 1.88 36.89
CA ARG A 569 10.32 2.43 38.06
C ARG A 569 9.47 3.42 38.85
N PHE A 570 8.69 4.25 38.16
CA PHE A 570 8.03 5.40 38.79
C PHE A 570 6.50 5.31 38.80
N LEU A 571 5.88 4.67 37.79
CA LEU A 571 4.43 4.67 37.61
C LEU A 571 3.75 3.33 37.93
N TRP A 572 4.50 2.27 38.20
CA TRP A 572 3.95 0.90 38.24
C TRP A 572 2.76 0.78 39.20
N LYS A 573 2.88 1.36 40.40
CA LYS A 573 1.77 1.35 41.40
C LYS A 573 0.53 2.10 40.88
N ALA A 574 0.74 3.25 40.24
CA ALA A 574 -0.35 4.03 39.64
C ALA A 574 -1.00 3.30 38.46
N ILE A 575 -0.20 2.68 37.59
CA ILE A 575 -0.70 1.87 36.47
C ILE A 575 -1.56 0.71 36.98
N VAL A 576 -1.07 -0.06 37.95
CA VAL A 576 -1.83 -1.20 38.51
C VAL A 576 -3.12 -0.72 39.17
N ALA A 577 -3.08 0.38 39.92
CA ALA A 577 -4.26 0.97 40.53
C ALA A 577 -5.25 1.50 39.50
N HIS A 578 -4.78 2.12 38.41
CA HIS A 578 -5.64 2.56 37.31
C HIS A 578 -6.33 1.39 36.62
N LEU A 579 -5.56 0.35 36.23
CA LEU A 579 -6.08 -0.85 35.55
C LEU A 579 -7.12 -1.56 36.45
N SER A 580 -6.88 -1.66 37.75
CA SER A 580 -7.84 -2.29 38.66
C SER A 580 -9.16 -1.49 38.80
N ARG A 581 -9.10 -0.16 38.69
CA ARG A 581 -10.29 0.72 38.71
C ARG A 581 -11.04 0.73 37.38
N HIS A 582 -10.36 0.41 36.28
CA HIS A 582 -10.90 0.42 34.92
C HIS A 582 -10.83 -0.96 34.25
N PRO A 583 -11.63 -1.95 34.69
CA PRO A 583 -11.50 -3.35 34.23
C PRO A 583 -11.69 -3.54 32.71
N ARG A 584 -12.49 -2.68 32.05
CA ARG A 584 -12.60 -2.72 30.58
C ARG A 584 -11.30 -2.29 29.90
N PHE A 585 -10.65 -1.26 30.43
CA PHE A 585 -9.38 -0.80 29.93
C PHE A 585 -8.27 -1.84 30.18
N ASP A 586 -8.26 -2.48 31.37
CA ASP A 586 -7.34 -3.59 31.66
C ASP A 586 -7.51 -4.76 30.67
N ALA A 587 -8.76 -5.11 30.35
CA ALA A 587 -9.05 -6.16 29.39
C ALA A 587 -8.45 -5.88 28.00
N VAL A 588 -8.65 -4.65 27.46
CA VAL A 588 -8.14 -4.27 26.14
C VAL A 588 -6.63 -4.01 26.15
N TRP A 589 -6.08 -3.50 27.27
CA TRP A 589 -4.63 -3.35 27.47
C TRP A 589 -3.91 -4.70 27.33
N GLY A 590 -4.34 -5.70 28.12
CA GLY A 590 -3.76 -7.03 28.06
C GLY A 590 -3.95 -7.73 26.71
N ALA A 591 -5.09 -7.56 26.06
CA ALA A 591 -5.33 -8.09 24.73
C ALA A 591 -4.41 -7.43 23.68
N GLY A 592 -4.22 -6.11 23.78
CA GLY A 592 -3.35 -5.37 22.87
C GLY A 592 -1.87 -5.79 22.99
N LEU A 593 -1.39 -6.12 24.19
CA LEU A 593 -0.03 -6.66 24.36
C LEU A 593 0.14 -8.01 23.64
N TRP A 594 -0.83 -8.91 23.70
CA TRP A 594 -0.85 -10.14 22.91
C TRP A 594 -0.92 -9.84 21.41
N GLY A 595 -1.75 -8.86 21.03
CA GLY A 595 -1.85 -8.39 19.64
C GLY A 595 -0.53 -7.87 19.10
N CYS A 596 0.24 -7.11 19.87
CA CYS A 596 1.57 -6.64 19.49
C CYS A 596 2.53 -7.81 19.22
N LEU A 597 2.53 -8.82 20.08
CA LEU A 597 3.35 -10.03 19.88
C LEU A 597 2.98 -10.75 18.58
N VAL A 598 1.68 -10.99 18.36
CA VAL A 598 1.20 -11.64 17.14
C VAL A 598 1.48 -10.79 15.90
N ALA A 599 1.37 -9.45 15.99
CA ALA A 599 1.72 -8.56 14.88
C ALA A 599 3.19 -8.73 14.46
N VAL A 600 4.11 -8.74 15.41
CA VAL A 600 5.55 -8.93 15.15
C VAL A 600 5.84 -10.29 14.50
N LEU A 601 5.15 -11.35 14.93
CA LEU A 601 5.41 -12.71 14.46
C LEU A 601 4.84 -13.00 13.07
N PHE A 602 3.68 -12.43 12.72
CA PHE A 602 2.93 -12.82 11.52
C PHE A 602 2.86 -11.76 10.41
N ASN A 603 3.50 -10.60 10.60
CA ASN A 603 3.58 -9.58 9.56
C ASN A 603 5.02 -9.26 9.18
N ASP A 604 5.23 -8.93 7.93
CA ASP A 604 6.55 -8.59 7.33
C ASP A 604 7.20 -7.32 7.95
N SER A 605 6.38 -6.35 8.37
CA SER A 605 6.77 -5.15 9.13
C SER A 605 5.96 -5.06 10.43
N GLY A 606 5.73 -6.19 11.09
CA GLY A 606 4.85 -6.31 12.24
C GLY A 606 5.27 -5.45 13.43
N ILE A 607 6.56 -5.13 13.54
CA ILE A 607 7.08 -4.22 14.56
C ILE A 607 6.48 -2.82 14.45
N VAL A 608 6.25 -2.32 13.23
CA VAL A 608 5.61 -1.01 13.01
C VAL A 608 4.16 -1.03 13.48
N ALA A 609 3.43 -2.09 13.14
CA ALA A 609 2.05 -2.28 13.59
C ALA A 609 1.96 -2.37 15.12
N ALA A 610 2.89 -3.12 15.74
CA ALA A 610 2.95 -3.26 17.19
C ALA A 610 3.24 -1.92 17.89
N ILE A 611 4.18 -1.12 17.37
CA ILE A 611 4.50 0.22 17.91
C ILE A 611 3.27 1.12 17.86
N LEU A 612 2.57 1.19 16.72
CA LEU A 612 1.41 2.07 16.56
C LEU A 612 0.19 1.61 17.37
N MET A 613 -0.04 0.29 17.47
CA MET A 613 -1.07 -0.26 18.36
C MET A 613 -0.76 0.10 19.82
N LEU A 614 0.48 -0.10 20.24
CA LEU A 614 0.92 0.18 21.60
C LEU A 614 0.93 1.68 21.90
N GLN A 615 1.24 2.54 20.92
CA GLN A 615 1.10 3.98 21.02
C GLN A 615 -0.34 4.39 21.39
N CYS A 616 -1.35 3.84 20.68
CA CYS A 616 -2.75 4.11 20.99
C CYS A 616 -3.09 3.77 22.44
N LEU A 617 -2.67 2.59 22.90
CA LEU A 617 -2.95 2.10 24.24
C LEU A 617 -2.18 2.89 25.33
N ALA A 618 -0.88 3.13 25.12
CA ALA A 618 -0.03 3.81 26.09
C ALA A 618 -0.41 5.29 26.29
N LEU A 619 -0.71 6.02 25.21
CA LEU A 619 -1.18 7.40 25.30
C LEU A 619 -2.53 7.49 26.03
N SER A 620 -3.41 6.51 25.83
CA SER A 620 -4.68 6.41 26.53
C SER A 620 -4.50 6.14 28.02
N LEU A 621 -3.58 5.25 28.37
CA LEU A 621 -3.20 4.95 29.76
C LEU A 621 -2.63 6.19 30.46
N LEU A 622 -1.65 6.86 29.86
CA LEU A 622 -1.02 8.05 30.42
C LEU A 622 -2.04 9.18 30.61
N HIS A 623 -2.91 9.40 29.63
CA HIS A 623 -3.97 10.40 29.75
C HIS A 623 -4.93 10.09 30.91
N GLY A 624 -5.30 8.81 31.10
CA GLY A 624 -6.14 8.37 32.22
C GLY A 624 -5.49 8.63 33.58
N LEU A 625 -4.21 8.24 33.73
CA LEU A 625 -3.42 8.52 34.94
C LEU A 625 -3.37 10.03 35.28
N PHE A 626 -3.20 10.87 34.26
CA PHE A 626 -3.11 12.32 34.43
C PHE A 626 -4.46 12.97 34.78
N LEU A 627 -5.58 12.37 34.44
CA LEU A 627 -6.89 12.80 34.87
C LEU A 627 -7.12 12.49 36.35
N GLU A 628 -6.74 11.29 36.80
CA GLU A 628 -6.90 10.87 38.20
C GLU A 628 -6.04 11.70 39.14
N GLU A 629 -4.82 12.09 38.78
CA GLU A 629 -3.95 12.94 39.58
C GLU A 629 -4.51 14.37 39.73
N LYS A 630 -5.20 14.88 38.70
CA LYS A 630 -5.87 16.19 38.77
C LYS A 630 -6.97 16.22 39.83
N ASP A 631 -7.68 15.11 39.99
CA ASP A 631 -8.84 14.99 40.88
C ASP A 631 -8.40 14.52 42.30
N ALA A 632 -7.12 14.20 42.49
CA ALA A 632 -6.57 13.87 43.80
C ALA A 632 -6.48 15.15 44.68
N PRO A 633 -6.89 15.09 45.97
CA PRO A 633 -6.67 16.22 46.89
C PRO A 633 -5.17 16.50 46.94
N ALA A 634 -4.81 17.81 46.91
CA ALA A 634 -3.42 18.23 46.96
C ALA A 634 -2.70 17.48 48.09
N ARG A 635 -1.65 16.76 47.75
CA ARG A 635 -0.80 16.09 48.73
C ARG A 635 -0.20 17.18 49.60
N ALA A 636 -0.73 17.28 50.81
CA ALA A 636 -0.25 18.19 51.86
C ALA A 636 1.18 17.82 52.28
#